data_efdb832115f03a9f0da6fb5dc6c1e7c2
#
_entry.id   efdb832115f03a9f0da6fb5dc6c1e7c2
#
_cell.length_a   1.000
_cell.length_b   1.000
_cell.length_c   1.000
_cell.angle_alpha   90.00
_cell.angle_beta   90.00
_cell.angle_gamma   90.00
#
_symmetry.space_group_name_H-M   'P 1'
#
loop_
_entity.id
_entity.type
_entity.pdbx_description
1 polymer ?
#
loop_
_entity_poly.entity_id
_entity_poly.type
_entity_poly.pdbx_seq_one_letter_code
_entity_poly.pdbx_strand_id
1 'polypeptide(L)'
;MNQGQGDGQAQGQGGPATVAPRVRMITVRALLVIAAALVALLLGARHGWAFVLGIALFVLGILISVILHEAGHFLTAKSFGMKATQFFVGFGPTLWSTVRGETEYGVKALPFGAFVRITGMTTLDEVDPADEPRSMRNKPAWQRAIVMVAGSFMHFALAFVLLLILAIGIGQANDNTTTIGSVSPCVPASLKAFDQGSCTHSQGAAPAKAAGIKPGDKIIAIDGKPVHNWVQLGTAIRAQPAGQPMAVTVERDGQELTLHAVPATVPGRNGSYLGIGDAVIFTRSNPIAAVAFAGSAFGQVLTGSAEAVAKLPAALPDLFARDRAKTPAANVSSMVGAADIAGQAVASSGGWRYTVSDLLLILISINIFLGAVNLLPLLPMDGGHLAVIFYERIRAWLARLRGKPDPGLVDLQKLIPVSVGVFALLIGLGVLLMAADIFNPVHLVQ
;
A
#
# COMPACT_ATOMS: atom_id res chain seq x y z
N MET A 1 -6.30 58.56 67.64
CA MET A 1 -6.54 57.49 68.62
C MET A 1 -6.60 56.18 67.91
N ASN A 2 -5.64 55.33 68.25
CA ASN A 2 -5.59 53.84 68.18
C ASN A 2 -5.77 53.15 66.87
N GLN A 3 -4.70 52.60 66.35
CA GLN A 3 -3.99 51.31 66.66
C GLN A 3 -4.77 50.08 66.15
N GLY A 4 -4.08 49.26 65.37
CA GLY A 4 -4.40 47.89 65.09
C GLY A 4 -3.51 47.31 63.98
N GLN A 5 -2.26 46.99 64.37
CA GLN A 5 -1.41 46.08 63.62
C GLN A 5 -2.01 44.66 63.60
N GLY A 6 -1.90 43.95 62.48
CA GLY A 6 -2.23 42.55 62.38
C GLY A 6 -1.34 41.90 61.31
N ASP A 7 -0.15 41.43 61.70
CA ASP A 7 0.73 40.58 61.00
C ASP A 7 0.06 39.20 60.70
N GLY A 8 -0.21 38.89 59.50
CA GLY A 8 -0.66 37.58 59.07
C GLY A 8 0.40 36.92 58.21
N GLN A 9 1.30 36.14 58.80
CA GLN A 9 2.22 35.21 58.13
C GLN A 9 1.41 34.16 57.36
N ALA A 10 1.40 34.23 56.06
CA ALA A 10 0.95 33.14 55.20
C ALA A 10 2.07 32.08 55.10
N GLN A 11 1.93 31.03 55.90
CA GLN A 11 2.72 29.79 55.75
C GLN A 11 2.45 29.18 54.38
N GLY A 12 3.49 29.15 53.54
CA GLY A 12 3.50 28.40 52.29
C GLY A 12 3.36 26.90 52.59
N GLN A 13 2.19 26.35 52.27
CA GLN A 13 2.05 24.90 52.11
C GLN A 13 2.68 24.49 50.80
N GLY A 14 3.90 23.94 50.89
CA GLY A 14 4.55 23.22 49.84
C GLY A 14 3.74 21.98 49.52
N GLY A 15 2.93 22.05 48.46
CA GLY A 15 2.31 20.88 47.85
C GLY A 15 3.40 19.94 47.31
N PRO A 16 3.21 18.62 47.36
CA PRO A 16 4.21 17.69 46.91
C PRO A 16 4.52 17.91 45.41
N ALA A 17 5.79 18.16 45.15
CA ALA A 17 6.31 18.25 43.77
C ALA A 17 5.87 17.01 42.98
N THR A 18 5.08 17.22 41.96
CA THR A 18 4.65 16.15 41.05
C THR A 18 5.83 15.61 40.25
N VAL A 19 6.51 14.60 40.80
CA VAL A 19 7.58 13.81 40.15
C VAL A 19 6.91 12.84 39.16
N ALA A 20 6.19 13.32 38.15
CA ALA A 20 5.39 12.41 37.43
C ALA A 20 5.60 12.29 35.89
N PRO A 21 6.19 13.18 35.09
CA PRO A 21 6.17 12.96 33.65
C PRO A 21 7.30 12.06 33.15
N ARG A 22 8.51 12.10 33.76
CA ARG A 22 9.67 11.33 33.23
C ARG A 22 9.56 9.83 33.47
N VAL A 23 9.12 9.38 34.61
CA VAL A 23 8.98 7.94 34.92
C VAL A 23 7.88 7.31 34.08
N ARG A 24 6.74 8.00 33.90
CA ARG A 24 5.64 7.53 33.07
C ARG A 24 6.03 7.38 31.59
N MET A 25 6.86 8.27 31.07
CA MET A 25 7.34 8.27 29.69
C MET A 25 8.31 7.13 29.41
N ILE A 26 9.23 6.82 30.34
CA ILE A 26 10.16 5.69 30.23
C ILE A 26 9.39 4.37 30.25
N THR A 27 8.38 4.25 31.11
CA THR A 27 7.54 3.03 31.21
C THR A 27 6.76 2.77 29.94
N VAL A 28 6.13 3.79 29.31
CA VAL A 28 5.39 3.65 28.05
C VAL A 28 6.32 3.25 26.91
N ARG A 29 7.50 3.85 26.81
CA ARG A 29 8.52 3.48 25.81
C ARG A 29 8.92 2.02 25.95
N ALA A 30 9.24 1.59 27.17
CA ALA A 30 9.65 0.22 27.46
C ALA A 30 8.53 -0.79 27.11
N LEU A 31 7.29 -0.50 27.50
CA LEU A 31 6.15 -1.36 27.18
C LEU A 31 5.90 -1.50 25.68
N LEU A 32 6.01 -0.41 24.91
CA LEU A 32 5.84 -0.47 23.45
C LEU A 32 6.96 -1.28 22.78
N VAL A 33 8.21 -1.12 23.20
CA VAL A 33 9.34 -1.91 22.69
C VAL A 33 9.16 -3.39 23.02
N ILE A 34 8.78 -3.70 24.26
CA ILE A 34 8.53 -5.08 24.70
C ILE A 34 7.38 -5.70 23.90
N ALA A 35 6.25 -4.98 23.73
CA ALA A 35 5.12 -5.46 22.95
C ALA A 35 5.50 -5.71 21.48
N ALA A 36 6.21 -4.79 20.85
CA ALA A 36 6.71 -4.96 19.48
C ALA A 36 7.67 -6.14 19.35
N ALA A 37 8.59 -6.31 20.32
CA ALA A 37 9.53 -7.44 20.34
C ALA A 37 8.80 -8.79 20.52
N LEU A 38 7.78 -8.85 21.38
CA LEU A 38 6.98 -10.06 21.59
C LEU A 38 6.19 -10.42 20.31
N VAL A 39 5.55 -9.44 19.67
CA VAL A 39 4.85 -9.65 18.40
C VAL A 39 5.82 -10.16 17.33
N ALA A 40 6.99 -9.52 17.17
CA ALA A 40 8.01 -9.94 16.23
C ALA A 40 8.51 -11.36 16.52
N LEU A 41 8.72 -11.71 17.82
CA LEU A 41 9.13 -13.04 18.23
C LEU A 41 8.09 -14.11 17.89
N LEU A 42 6.82 -13.85 18.19
CA LEU A 42 5.71 -14.75 17.88
C LEU A 42 5.53 -14.96 16.37
N LEU A 43 5.59 -13.89 15.59
CA LEU A 43 5.51 -13.96 14.11
C LEU A 43 6.75 -14.68 13.55
N GLY A 44 7.94 -14.39 14.05
CA GLY A 44 9.17 -15.04 13.63
C GLY A 44 9.20 -16.54 13.94
N ALA A 45 8.67 -16.93 15.11
CA ALA A 45 8.55 -18.35 15.49
C ALA A 45 7.52 -19.09 14.62
N ARG A 46 6.46 -18.40 14.18
CA ARG A 46 5.37 -19.02 13.39
C ARG A 46 5.64 -19.01 11.89
N HIS A 47 6.15 -17.94 11.34
CA HIS A 47 6.27 -17.69 9.88
C HIS A 47 7.71 -17.52 9.40
N GLY A 48 8.70 -17.48 10.30
CA GLY A 48 10.10 -17.20 10.00
C GLY A 48 10.46 -15.71 10.02
N TRP A 49 11.76 -15.42 10.18
CA TRP A 49 12.25 -14.03 10.31
C TRP A 49 12.20 -13.24 9.02
N ALA A 50 12.25 -13.90 7.85
CA ALA A 50 12.07 -13.25 6.54
C ALA A 50 10.67 -12.61 6.42
N PHE A 51 9.64 -13.28 6.91
CA PHE A 51 8.28 -12.76 6.97
C PHE A 51 8.19 -11.51 7.85
N VAL A 52 8.81 -11.53 9.04
CA VAL A 52 8.86 -10.36 9.94
C VAL A 52 9.57 -9.18 9.27
N LEU A 53 10.67 -9.45 8.55
CA LEU A 53 11.39 -8.43 7.79
C LEU A 53 10.50 -7.80 6.71
N GLY A 54 9.70 -8.59 6.00
CA GLY A 54 8.76 -8.09 4.99
C GLY A 54 7.73 -7.13 5.58
N ILE A 55 7.13 -7.50 6.72
CA ILE A 55 6.22 -6.61 7.46
C ILE A 55 6.94 -5.32 7.90
N ALA A 56 8.15 -5.42 8.43
CA ALA A 56 8.91 -4.27 8.90
C ALA A 56 9.24 -3.30 7.76
N LEU A 57 9.66 -3.82 6.60
CA LEU A 57 9.93 -3.02 5.39
C LEU A 57 8.66 -2.35 4.87
N PHE A 58 7.54 -3.05 4.87
CA PHE A 58 6.24 -2.51 4.50
C PHE A 58 5.82 -1.36 5.42
N VAL A 59 5.85 -1.57 6.74
CA VAL A 59 5.50 -0.54 7.74
C VAL A 59 6.40 0.68 7.61
N LEU A 60 7.71 0.49 7.41
CA LEU A 60 8.65 1.57 7.17
C LEU A 60 8.33 2.33 5.89
N GLY A 61 8.00 1.63 4.80
CA GLY A 61 7.59 2.24 3.53
C GLY A 61 6.34 3.11 3.67
N ILE A 62 5.33 2.62 4.39
CA ILE A 62 4.11 3.40 4.66
C ILE A 62 4.40 4.60 5.56
N LEU A 63 5.23 4.44 6.58
CA LEU A 63 5.62 5.54 7.45
C LEU A 63 6.33 6.66 6.67
N ILE A 64 7.27 6.30 5.80
CA ILE A 64 7.93 7.27 4.90
C ILE A 64 6.90 7.96 4.00
N SER A 65 5.98 7.20 3.44
CA SER A 65 4.92 7.71 2.56
C SER A 65 4.05 8.77 3.26
N VAL A 66 3.62 8.50 4.49
CA VAL A 66 2.80 9.45 5.27
C VAL A 66 3.62 10.66 5.71
N ILE A 67 4.90 10.50 6.08
CA ILE A 67 5.78 11.63 6.39
C ILE A 67 5.94 12.54 5.16
N LEU A 68 6.09 11.98 3.97
CA LEU A 68 6.18 12.75 2.72
C LEU A 68 4.87 13.48 2.42
N HIS A 69 3.71 12.84 2.66
CA HIS A 69 2.40 13.47 2.54
C HIS A 69 2.30 14.74 3.42
N GLU A 70 2.60 14.62 4.72
CA GLU A 70 2.60 15.75 5.64
C GLU A 70 3.66 16.81 5.27
N ALA A 71 4.80 16.36 4.74
CA ALA A 71 5.83 17.28 4.23
C ALA A 71 5.33 18.09 3.03
N GLY A 72 4.45 17.52 2.19
CA GLY A 72 3.79 18.23 1.11
C GLY A 72 2.98 19.43 1.62
N HIS A 73 2.11 19.23 2.59
CA HIS A 73 1.34 20.28 3.26
C HIS A 73 2.26 21.31 3.93
N PHE A 74 3.24 20.84 4.68
CA PHE A 74 4.18 21.68 5.41
C PHE A 74 4.97 22.60 4.50
N LEU A 75 5.60 22.04 3.47
CA LEU A 75 6.47 22.79 2.56
C LEU A 75 5.68 23.84 1.76
N THR A 76 4.51 23.48 1.26
CA THR A 76 3.65 24.41 0.51
C THR A 76 3.06 25.49 1.41
N ALA A 77 2.62 25.15 2.64
CA ALA A 77 2.17 26.15 3.60
C ALA A 77 3.27 27.17 3.94
N LYS A 78 4.49 26.68 4.19
CA LYS A 78 5.65 27.57 4.48
C LYS A 78 6.02 28.42 3.28
N SER A 79 5.99 27.89 2.05
CA SER A 79 6.29 28.65 0.84
C SER A 79 5.32 29.80 0.59
N PHE A 80 4.06 29.68 1.04
CA PHE A 80 3.05 30.73 1.00
C PHE A 80 3.02 31.61 2.25
N GLY A 81 4.03 31.52 3.12
CA GLY A 81 4.13 32.31 4.35
C GLY A 81 3.05 32.01 5.39
N MET A 82 2.47 30.81 5.38
CA MET A 82 1.59 30.34 6.43
C MET A 82 2.42 29.87 7.63
N LYS A 83 1.90 30.04 8.85
CA LYS A 83 2.54 29.56 10.07
C LYS A 83 2.20 28.10 10.28
N ALA A 84 3.22 27.23 10.34
CA ALA A 84 3.10 25.84 10.73
C ALA A 84 3.76 25.65 12.10
N THR A 85 2.97 25.26 13.10
CA THR A 85 3.42 25.21 14.49
C THR A 85 3.96 23.85 14.90
N GLN A 86 3.48 22.76 14.29
CA GLN A 86 3.89 21.41 14.63
C GLN A 86 4.05 20.54 13.38
N PHE A 87 5.07 19.67 13.42
CA PHE A 87 5.28 18.59 12.48
C PHE A 87 5.69 17.35 13.28
N PHE A 88 4.78 16.39 13.39
CA PHE A 88 5.00 15.21 14.22
C PHE A 88 4.77 13.92 13.44
N VAL A 89 5.63 12.92 13.75
CA VAL A 89 5.44 11.55 13.31
C VAL A 89 4.81 10.76 14.45
N GLY A 90 3.67 10.12 14.18
CA GLY A 90 2.92 9.33 15.15
C GLY A 90 1.89 10.13 15.95
N PHE A 91 1.20 9.42 16.84
CA PHE A 91 0.16 9.96 17.74
C PHE A 91 0.41 9.57 19.19
N GLY A 92 -0.36 10.13 20.12
CA GLY A 92 -0.25 9.85 21.56
C GLY A 92 0.82 10.69 22.25
N PRO A 93 1.43 10.21 23.35
CA PRO A 93 2.42 10.97 24.11
C PRO A 93 3.70 11.22 23.31
N THR A 94 4.27 12.43 23.45
CA THR A 94 5.50 12.82 22.77
C THR A 94 6.69 12.05 23.34
N LEU A 95 7.42 11.35 22.49
CA LEU A 95 8.66 10.64 22.86
C LEU A 95 9.87 11.56 22.80
N TRP A 96 9.91 12.41 21.78
CA TRP A 96 10.98 13.37 21.55
C TRP A 96 10.44 14.53 20.73
N SER A 97 10.88 15.75 21.04
CA SER A 97 10.60 16.91 20.18
C SER A 97 11.73 17.94 20.27
N THR A 98 11.82 18.76 19.25
CA THR A 98 12.73 19.90 19.15
C THR A 98 12.05 21.06 18.42
N VAL A 99 12.29 22.27 18.86
CA VAL A 99 11.76 23.48 18.22
C VAL A 99 12.84 24.05 17.31
N ARG A 100 12.49 24.27 16.04
CA ARG A 100 13.34 24.98 15.07
C ARG A 100 12.56 26.10 14.41
N GLY A 101 12.97 27.34 14.68
CA GLY A 101 12.20 28.52 14.29
C GLY A 101 10.84 28.55 15.01
N GLU A 102 9.77 28.55 14.25
CA GLU A 102 8.39 28.59 14.75
C GLU A 102 7.69 27.21 14.79
N THR A 103 8.40 26.15 14.39
CA THR A 103 7.84 24.81 14.25
C THR A 103 8.46 23.85 15.26
N GLU A 104 7.63 23.14 16.00
CA GLU A 104 8.01 22.02 16.82
C GLU A 104 7.98 20.72 15.99
N TYR A 105 9.13 20.06 15.90
CA TYR A 105 9.28 18.76 15.23
C TYR A 105 9.41 17.67 16.28
N GLY A 106 8.75 16.54 16.07
CA GLY A 106 8.88 15.47 17.05
C GLY A 106 8.34 14.11 16.60
N VAL A 107 8.52 13.14 17.50
CA VAL A 107 8.05 11.76 17.35
C VAL A 107 7.19 11.41 18.55
N LYS A 108 6.04 10.80 18.28
CA LYS A 108 5.08 10.32 19.29
C LYS A 108 5.12 8.79 19.41
N ALA A 109 4.49 8.28 20.45
CA ALA A 109 4.61 6.88 20.87
C ALA A 109 3.99 5.87 19.88
N LEU A 110 2.92 6.23 19.20
CA LEU A 110 2.20 5.35 18.27
C LEU A 110 2.57 5.73 16.84
N PRO A 111 3.37 4.93 16.11
CA PRO A 111 3.89 5.27 14.78
C PRO A 111 2.84 5.07 13.66
N PHE A 112 1.57 5.28 13.96
CA PHE A 112 0.47 5.18 13.01
C PHE A 112 0.14 6.53 12.41
N GLY A 113 0.95 6.99 11.43
CA GLY A 113 0.73 8.24 10.73
C GLY A 113 1.69 9.36 11.10
N ALA A 114 1.37 10.55 10.64
CA ALA A 114 2.04 11.80 10.95
C ALA A 114 0.99 12.93 10.92
N PHE A 115 1.34 14.12 11.34
CA PHE A 115 0.48 15.29 11.16
C PHE A 115 1.30 16.58 11.14
N VAL A 116 0.81 17.54 10.39
CA VAL A 116 1.25 18.92 10.42
C VAL A 116 0.13 19.83 10.97
N ARG A 117 0.48 20.77 11.83
CA ARG A 117 -0.47 21.77 12.33
C ARG A 117 -0.20 23.12 11.70
N ILE A 118 -1.04 23.49 10.73
CA ILE A 118 -1.02 24.78 10.06
C ILE A 118 -2.03 25.70 10.76
N THR A 119 -1.60 26.89 11.17
CA THR A 119 -2.42 27.86 11.90
C THR A 119 -3.63 28.29 11.05
N GLY A 120 -4.83 28.24 11.64
CA GLY A 120 -6.07 28.66 10.97
C GLY A 120 -6.42 27.81 9.75
N MET A 121 -6.12 26.53 9.76
CA MET A 121 -6.51 25.59 8.72
C MET A 121 -8.04 25.50 8.62
N THR A 122 -8.71 25.62 9.76
CA THR A 122 -10.17 25.64 9.85
C THR A 122 -10.67 26.92 10.56
N THR A 123 -11.97 27.21 10.40
CA THR A 123 -12.64 28.30 11.15
C THR A 123 -12.80 27.99 12.65
N LEU A 124 -12.52 26.73 13.04
CA LEU A 124 -12.58 26.27 14.42
C LEU A 124 -11.29 26.54 15.20
N ASP A 125 -10.20 26.84 14.49
CA ASP A 125 -8.90 27.07 15.13
C ASP A 125 -8.90 28.43 15.85
N GLU A 126 -8.59 28.41 17.14
CA GLU A 126 -8.22 29.62 17.87
C GLU A 126 -6.82 30.07 17.42
N VAL A 127 -6.73 31.25 16.87
CA VAL A 127 -5.50 31.83 16.34
C VAL A 127 -5.16 33.10 17.11
N ASP A 128 -3.91 33.20 17.56
CA ASP A 128 -3.40 34.44 18.14
C ASP A 128 -3.58 35.60 17.14
N PRO A 129 -4.11 36.77 17.55
CA PRO A 129 -4.25 37.95 16.70
C PRO A 129 -2.96 38.34 15.96
N ALA A 130 -1.79 38.10 16.54
CA ALA A 130 -0.50 38.35 15.92
C ALA A 130 -0.20 37.37 14.76
N ASP A 131 -0.75 36.17 14.78
CA ASP A 131 -0.57 35.14 13.76
C ASP A 131 -1.67 35.14 12.68
N GLU A 132 -2.76 35.88 12.90
CA GLU A 132 -3.89 35.94 11.98
C GLU A 132 -3.53 36.30 10.53
N PRO A 133 -2.61 37.21 10.23
CA PRO A 133 -2.16 37.51 8.84
C PRO A 133 -1.47 36.31 8.16
N ARG A 134 -0.94 35.38 8.96
CA ARG A 134 -0.25 34.18 8.50
C ARG A 134 -1.12 32.91 8.60
N SER A 135 -2.36 33.08 9.02
CA SER A 135 -3.35 32.04 9.10
C SER A 135 -3.77 31.56 7.71
N MET A 136 -3.95 30.27 7.52
CA MET A 136 -4.35 29.68 6.25
C MET A 136 -5.69 30.23 5.75
N ARG A 137 -6.66 30.46 6.65
CA ARG A 137 -8.00 30.97 6.29
C ARG A 137 -7.96 32.35 5.63
N ASN A 138 -6.93 33.16 5.91
CA ASN A 138 -6.73 34.50 5.32
C ASN A 138 -5.94 34.50 4.01
N LYS A 139 -5.47 33.32 3.55
CA LYS A 139 -4.76 33.20 2.28
C LYS A 139 -5.73 33.06 1.11
N PRO A 140 -5.32 33.48 -0.09
CA PRO A 140 -6.10 33.28 -1.33
C PRO A 140 -6.51 31.80 -1.50
N ALA A 141 -7.70 31.57 -2.04
CA ALA A 141 -8.26 30.21 -2.19
C ALA A 141 -7.33 29.27 -2.97
N TRP A 142 -6.62 29.76 -4.00
CA TRP A 142 -5.68 28.94 -4.77
C TRP A 142 -4.47 28.47 -3.96
N GLN A 143 -3.94 29.31 -3.01
CA GLN A 143 -2.88 28.87 -2.11
C GLN A 143 -3.37 27.79 -1.14
N ARG A 144 -4.57 28.00 -0.58
CA ARG A 144 -5.22 27.02 0.29
C ARG A 144 -5.45 25.68 -0.45
N ALA A 145 -5.92 25.74 -1.69
CA ALA A 145 -6.14 24.57 -2.53
C ALA A 145 -4.84 23.81 -2.84
N ILE A 146 -3.75 24.52 -3.17
CA ILE A 146 -2.44 23.90 -3.39
C ILE A 146 -1.94 23.20 -2.14
N VAL A 147 -2.07 23.82 -0.96
CA VAL A 147 -1.69 23.18 0.30
C VAL A 147 -2.48 21.89 0.52
N MET A 148 -3.80 21.88 0.28
CA MET A 148 -4.63 20.68 0.45
C MET A 148 -4.28 19.57 -0.55
N VAL A 149 -3.96 19.88 -1.78
CA VAL A 149 -3.58 18.88 -2.81
C VAL A 149 -2.16 18.36 -2.60
N ALA A 150 -1.28 19.14 -1.95
CA ALA A 150 0.14 18.82 -1.86
C ALA A 150 0.43 17.49 -1.18
N GLY A 151 -0.34 17.10 -0.15
CA GLY A 151 -0.19 15.81 0.50
C GLY A 151 -0.46 14.64 -0.46
N SER A 152 -1.60 14.65 -1.15
CA SER A 152 -1.93 13.64 -2.16
C SER A 152 -0.95 13.62 -3.33
N PHE A 153 -0.47 14.80 -3.75
CA PHE A 153 0.56 14.90 -4.77
C PHE A 153 1.85 14.17 -4.37
N MET A 154 2.27 14.25 -3.10
CA MET A 154 3.45 13.54 -2.62
C MET A 154 3.29 12.01 -2.69
N HIS A 155 2.11 11.47 -2.41
CA HIS A 155 1.81 10.06 -2.63
C HIS A 155 1.96 9.66 -4.10
N PHE A 156 1.40 10.45 -5.02
CA PHE A 156 1.50 10.20 -6.46
C PHE A 156 2.93 10.34 -6.98
N ALA A 157 3.66 11.35 -6.51
CA ALA A 157 5.07 11.55 -6.88
C ALA A 157 5.94 10.37 -6.39
N LEU A 158 5.72 9.92 -5.14
CA LEU A 158 6.43 8.76 -4.61
C LEU A 158 6.11 7.49 -5.41
N ALA A 159 4.83 7.22 -5.70
CA ALA A 159 4.44 6.07 -6.51
C ALA A 159 5.08 6.11 -7.90
N PHE A 160 5.12 7.27 -8.54
CA PHE A 160 5.75 7.45 -9.86
C PHE A 160 7.26 7.19 -9.79
N VAL A 161 7.95 7.72 -8.76
CA VAL A 161 9.38 7.46 -8.55
C VAL A 161 9.65 5.97 -8.31
N LEU A 162 8.82 5.29 -7.50
CA LEU A 162 8.94 3.85 -7.27
C LEU A 162 8.72 3.04 -8.55
N LEU A 163 7.80 3.44 -9.44
CA LEU A 163 7.60 2.84 -10.77
C LEU A 163 8.83 3.01 -11.66
N LEU A 164 9.49 4.18 -11.62
CA LEU A 164 10.75 4.39 -12.35
C LEU A 164 11.88 3.51 -11.79
N ILE A 165 11.99 3.40 -10.46
CA ILE A 165 12.96 2.50 -9.80
C ILE A 165 12.69 1.04 -10.20
N LEU A 166 11.44 0.62 -10.24
CA LEU A 166 11.05 -0.70 -10.70
C LEU A 166 11.48 -0.92 -12.17
N ALA A 167 11.12 -0.01 -13.07
CA ALA A 167 11.35 -0.19 -14.50
C ALA A 167 12.83 -0.12 -14.89
N ILE A 168 13.61 0.79 -14.31
CA ILE A 168 15.02 1.02 -14.66
C ILE A 168 15.95 0.15 -13.81
N GLY A 169 15.68 0.03 -12.51
CA GLY A 169 16.56 -0.63 -11.54
C GLY A 169 16.39 -2.15 -11.53
N ILE A 170 15.17 -2.60 -11.23
CA ILE A 170 14.85 -4.03 -11.09
C ILE A 170 14.56 -4.67 -12.43
N GLY A 171 13.77 -4.02 -13.25
CA GLY A 171 13.18 -4.51 -14.50
C GLY A 171 11.72 -4.90 -14.31
N GLN A 172 11.00 -4.91 -15.42
CA GLN A 172 9.63 -5.40 -15.47
C GLN A 172 9.65 -6.92 -15.59
N ALA A 173 8.88 -7.59 -14.75
CA ALA A 173 8.67 -9.01 -14.84
C ALA A 173 7.89 -9.34 -16.12
N ASN A 174 8.44 -10.20 -16.96
CA ASN A 174 7.77 -10.73 -18.13
C ASN A 174 7.66 -12.25 -17.97
N ASP A 175 6.48 -12.71 -17.66
CA ASP A 175 6.08 -14.12 -17.53
C ASP A 175 5.52 -14.70 -18.84
N ASN A 176 5.31 -13.87 -19.85
CA ASN A 176 4.77 -14.28 -21.14
C ASN A 176 5.87 -14.68 -22.12
N THR A 177 6.87 -15.43 -21.66
CA THR A 177 7.96 -15.99 -22.47
C THR A 177 7.75 -17.49 -22.69
N THR A 178 8.48 -18.10 -23.60
CA THR A 178 8.48 -19.56 -23.78
C THR A 178 9.68 -20.22 -23.11
N THR A 179 10.44 -19.47 -22.31
CA THR A 179 11.58 -20.00 -21.55
C THR A 179 11.06 -20.76 -20.32
N ILE A 180 11.63 -21.90 -20.08
CA ILE A 180 11.28 -22.81 -18.99
C ILE A 180 11.99 -22.36 -17.71
N GLY A 181 11.23 -22.00 -16.68
CA GLY A 181 11.75 -21.68 -15.36
C GLY A 181 11.86 -22.90 -14.44
N SER A 182 10.90 -23.81 -14.58
CA SER A 182 10.87 -25.02 -13.77
C SER A 182 10.34 -26.23 -14.52
N VAL A 183 10.78 -27.40 -14.12
CA VAL A 183 10.28 -28.68 -14.62
C VAL A 183 9.78 -29.50 -13.45
N SER A 184 8.49 -29.85 -13.50
CA SER A 184 7.87 -30.66 -12.46
C SER A 184 8.56 -32.04 -12.37
N PRO A 185 8.81 -32.54 -11.16
CA PRO A 185 9.38 -33.88 -10.99
C PRO A 185 8.40 -35.02 -11.34
N CYS A 186 7.08 -34.74 -11.31
CA CYS A 186 6.05 -35.77 -11.40
C CYS A 186 4.77 -35.31 -12.09
N VAL A 187 3.89 -36.24 -12.44
CA VAL A 187 2.51 -35.98 -12.83
C VAL A 187 1.64 -36.02 -11.56
N PRO A 188 0.95 -34.92 -11.20
CA PRO A 188 0.09 -34.87 -10.03
C PRO A 188 -1.08 -35.86 -10.11
N ALA A 189 -1.43 -36.51 -9.01
CA ALA A 189 -2.50 -37.51 -8.93
C ALA A 189 -3.92 -36.91 -8.96
N SER A 190 -4.07 -35.61 -8.74
CA SER A 190 -5.36 -34.90 -8.71
C SER A 190 -5.17 -33.41 -8.97
N LEU A 191 -6.27 -32.70 -9.25
CA LEU A 191 -6.27 -31.24 -9.39
C LEU A 191 -5.75 -30.56 -8.12
N LYS A 192 -6.14 -31.03 -6.93
CA LYS A 192 -5.64 -30.51 -5.66
C LYS A 192 -4.12 -30.67 -5.51
N ALA A 193 -3.59 -31.82 -5.90
CA ALA A 193 -2.13 -32.07 -5.89
C ALA A 193 -1.41 -31.19 -6.91
N PHE A 194 -2.03 -30.93 -8.07
CA PHE A 194 -1.53 -30.00 -9.08
C PHE A 194 -1.46 -28.56 -8.53
N ASP A 195 -2.55 -28.06 -7.91
CA ASP A 195 -2.60 -26.71 -7.34
C ASP A 195 -1.60 -26.52 -6.18
N GLN A 196 -1.23 -27.60 -5.50
CA GLN A 196 -0.27 -27.61 -4.39
C GLN A 196 1.17 -27.92 -4.83
N GLY A 197 1.42 -28.18 -6.13
CA GLY A 197 2.74 -28.62 -6.62
C GLY A 197 3.22 -29.96 -6.01
N SER A 198 2.28 -30.77 -5.48
CA SER A 198 2.60 -31.98 -4.69
C SER A 198 2.79 -33.20 -5.58
N CYS A 199 3.85 -33.94 -5.30
CA CYS A 199 4.12 -35.24 -5.93
C CYS A 199 3.68 -36.43 -5.06
N THR A 200 2.95 -36.22 -4.00
CA THR A 200 2.40 -37.28 -3.13
C THR A 200 1.37 -38.09 -3.95
N HIS A 201 1.54 -39.41 -4.03
CA HIS A 201 0.74 -40.32 -4.87
C HIS A 201 0.77 -39.94 -6.36
N SER A 202 1.94 -39.54 -6.89
CA SER A 202 2.11 -39.18 -8.30
C SER A 202 1.85 -40.34 -9.26
N GLN A 203 1.50 -40.02 -10.52
CA GLN A 203 1.30 -40.98 -11.62
C GLN A 203 2.59 -41.31 -12.38
N GLY A 204 3.75 -40.92 -11.85
CA GLY A 204 5.06 -41.11 -12.46
C GLY A 204 5.81 -39.81 -12.74
N ALA A 205 6.91 -39.88 -13.47
CA ALA A 205 7.71 -38.72 -13.84
C ALA A 205 6.93 -37.80 -14.80
N ALA A 206 7.12 -36.48 -14.64
CA ALA A 206 6.52 -35.54 -15.57
C ALA A 206 7.05 -35.71 -16.99
N PRO A 207 6.19 -35.57 -18.03
CA PRO A 207 6.59 -35.73 -19.44
C PRO A 207 7.77 -34.87 -19.86
N ALA A 208 7.83 -33.62 -19.44
CA ALA A 208 8.96 -32.72 -19.72
C ALA A 208 10.28 -33.25 -19.14
N LYS A 209 10.24 -33.77 -17.90
CA LYS A 209 11.41 -34.36 -17.24
C LYS A 209 11.87 -35.62 -17.98
N ALA A 210 10.92 -36.49 -18.37
CA ALA A 210 11.20 -37.71 -19.10
C ALA A 210 11.79 -37.42 -20.51
N ALA A 211 11.33 -36.34 -21.15
CA ALA A 211 11.83 -35.90 -22.47
C ALA A 211 13.19 -35.17 -22.40
N GLY A 212 13.70 -34.88 -21.18
CA GLY A 212 14.98 -34.17 -21.01
C GLY A 212 14.90 -32.65 -21.20
N ILE A 213 13.69 -32.05 -21.10
CA ILE A 213 13.51 -30.60 -21.02
C ILE A 213 14.11 -30.10 -19.71
N LYS A 214 14.83 -28.99 -19.77
CA LYS A 214 15.54 -28.41 -18.59
C LYS A 214 15.09 -26.96 -18.31
N PRO A 215 15.22 -26.48 -17.07
CA PRO A 215 15.16 -25.05 -16.81
C PRO A 215 16.21 -24.31 -17.67
N GLY A 216 15.81 -23.18 -18.25
CA GLY A 216 16.60 -22.39 -19.19
C GLY A 216 16.32 -22.71 -20.68
N ASP A 217 15.69 -23.83 -21.02
CA ASP A 217 15.26 -24.10 -22.38
C ASP A 217 14.20 -23.08 -22.83
N LYS A 218 14.31 -22.59 -24.06
CA LYS A 218 13.26 -21.78 -24.68
C LYS A 218 12.52 -22.62 -25.72
N ILE A 219 11.24 -22.91 -25.47
CA ILE A 219 10.44 -23.67 -26.43
C ILE A 219 10.07 -22.74 -27.60
N ILE A 220 10.47 -23.12 -28.81
CA ILE A 220 10.25 -22.35 -30.03
C ILE A 220 9.16 -22.94 -30.93
N ALA A 221 8.91 -24.25 -30.86
CA ALA A 221 7.84 -24.90 -31.63
C ALA A 221 7.30 -26.15 -30.92
N ILE A 222 6.03 -26.49 -31.19
CA ILE A 222 5.36 -27.74 -30.84
C ILE A 222 4.87 -28.38 -32.16
N ASP A 223 5.29 -29.62 -32.44
CA ASP A 223 5.01 -30.34 -33.68
C ASP A 223 5.25 -29.49 -34.94
N GLY A 224 6.38 -28.77 -34.96
CA GLY A 224 6.77 -27.86 -36.03
C GLY A 224 5.98 -26.55 -36.11
N LYS A 225 4.98 -26.33 -35.26
CA LYS A 225 4.23 -25.06 -35.19
C LYS A 225 4.92 -24.10 -34.22
N PRO A 226 5.33 -22.88 -34.67
CA PRO A 226 6.03 -21.94 -33.83
C PRO A 226 5.14 -21.43 -32.71
N VAL A 227 5.75 -21.22 -31.52
CA VAL A 227 5.12 -20.62 -30.33
C VAL A 227 5.95 -19.43 -29.85
N HIS A 228 5.29 -18.30 -29.54
CA HIS A 228 5.97 -17.03 -29.24
C HIS A 228 5.74 -16.53 -27.82
N ASN A 229 4.81 -17.12 -27.13
CA ASN A 229 4.47 -16.72 -25.75
C ASN A 229 3.88 -17.90 -24.96
N TRP A 230 3.82 -17.71 -23.62
CA TRP A 230 3.35 -18.75 -22.69
C TRP A 230 1.91 -19.20 -22.95
N VAL A 231 1.02 -18.26 -23.32
CA VAL A 231 -0.38 -18.56 -23.61
C VAL A 231 -0.52 -19.47 -24.83
N GLN A 232 0.21 -19.16 -25.92
CA GLN A 232 0.24 -20.00 -27.14
C GLN A 232 0.83 -21.37 -26.83
N LEU A 233 1.96 -21.41 -26.09
CA LEU A 233 2.60 -22.65 -25.67
C LEU A 233 1.64 -23.54 -24.88
N GLY A 234 1.01 -22.95 -23.83
CA GLY A 234 0.04 -23.67 -23.00
C GLY A 234 -1.16 -24.17 -23.79
N THR A 235 -1.64 -23.41 -24.78
CA THR A 235 -2.75 -23.83 -25.67
C THR A 235 -2.32 -24.96 -26.56
N ALA A 236 -1.13 -24.88 -27.17
CA ALA A 236 -0.59 -25.93 -28.00
C ALA A 236 -0.41 -27.25 -27.25
N ILE A 237 0.13 -27.21 -26.02
CA ILE A 237 0.28 -28.40 -25.16
C ILE A 237 -1.07 -29.00 -24.79
N ARG A 238 -2.05 -28.16 -24.35
CA ARG A 238 -3.39 -28.65 -23.94
C ARG A 238 -4.18 -29.30 -25.09
N ALA A 239 -3.92 -28.87 -26.32
CA ALA A 239 -4.58 -29.39 -27.50
C ALA A 239 -4.03 -30.78 -27.95
N GLN A 240 -2.85 -31.18 -27.45
CA GLN A 240 -2.25 -32.49 -27.81
C GLN A 240 -3.02 -33.63 -27.14
N PRO A 241 -3.20 -34.78 -27.86
CA PRO A 241 -3.74 -35.97 -27.23
C PRO A 241 -2.78 -36.50 -26.17
N ALA A 242 -3.28 -36.78 -24.97
CA ALA A 242 -2.48 -37.40 -23.94
C ALA A 242 -2.08 -38.85 -24.35
N GLY A 243 -0.88 -39.25 -23.97
CA GLY A 243 -0.34 -40.56 -24.31
C GLY A 243 0.24 -40.69 -25.72
N GLN A 244 0.16 -39.65 -26.56
CA GLN A 244 0.81 -39.64 -27.88
C GLN A 244 2.08 -38.78 -27.85
N PRO A 245 3.20 -39.21 -28.50
CA PRO A 245 4.40 -38.42 -28.52
C PRO A 245 4.20 -37.15 -29.37
N MET A 246 4.67 -36.01 -28.82
CA MET A 246 4.73 -34.72 -29.51
C MET A 246 6.18 -34.26 -29.63
N ALA A 247 6.53 -33.57 -30.72
CA ALA A 247 7.83 -32.96 -30.91
C ALA A 247 7.88 -31.59 -30.26
N VAL A 248 8.81 -31.39 -29.31
CA VAL A 248 9.07 -30.12 -28.65
C VAL A 248 10.42 -29.60 -29.13
N THR A 249 10.41 -28.54 -29.94
CA THR A 249 11.66 -27.91 -30.39
C THR A 249 12.04 -26.83 -29.36
N VAL A 250 13.23 -26.98 -28.79
CA VAL A 250 13.79 -26.05 -27.79
C VAL A 250 15.07 -25.41 -28.31
N GLU A 251 15.30 -24.17 -27.95
CA GLU A 251 16.59 -23.49 -28.06
C GLU A 251 17.31 -23.64 -26.72
N ARG A 252 18.47 -24.34 -26.73
CA ARG A 252 19.34 -24.56 -25.55
C ARG A 252 20.77 -24.18 -25.93
N ASP A 253 21.35 -23.23 -25.21
CA ASP A 253 22.72 -22.72 -25.42
C ASP A 253 22.94 -22.24 -26.89
N GLY A 254 21.90 -21.65 -27.51
CA GLY A 254 21.94 -21.18 -28.90
C GLY A 254 21.79 -22.28 -29.97
N GLN A 255 21.50 -23.52 -29.58
CA GLN A 255 21.26 -24.64 -30.49
C GLN A 255 19.81 -25.09 -30.44
N GLU A 256 19.24 -25.39 -31.59
CA GLU A 256 17.92 -25.99 -31.69
C GLU A 256 17.98 -27.50 -31.46
N LEU A 257 17.19 -27.99 -30.53
CA LEU A 257 17.06 -29.40 -30.20
C LEU A 257 15.60 -29.81 -30.29
N THR A 258 15.30 -30.91 -30.97
CA THR A 258 13.96 -31.49 -30.97
C THR A 258 13.91 -32.64 -29.97
N LEU A 259 13.08 -32.50 -28.97
CA LEU A 259 12.82 -33.46 -27.89
C LEU A 259 11.44 -34.09 -28.11
N HIS A 260 11.27 -35.35 -27.78
CA HIS A 260 9.98 -36.05 -27.88
C HIS A 260 9.41 -36.25 -26.49
N ALA A 261 8.27 -35.61 -26.24
CA ALA A 261 7.55 -35.71 -24.95
C ALA A 261 6.22 -36.44 -25.16
N VAL A 262 5.80 -37.24 -24.18
CA VAL A 262 4.48 -37.90 -24.19
C VAL A 262 3.63 -37.22 -23.14
N PRO A 263 2.72 -36.29 -23.51
CA PRO A 263 1.90 -35.56 -22.55
C PRO A 263 1.02 -36.51 -21.73
N ALA A 264 0.83 -36.18 -20.45
CA ALA A 264 -0.02 -36.93 -19.52
C ALA A 264 -1.35 -36.21 -19.26
N THR A 265 -2.28 -36.89 -18.59
CA THR A 265 -3.50 -36.29 -18.03
C THR A 265 -3.37 -36.09 -16.52
N VAL A 266 -3.90 -35.00 -16.02
CA VAL A 266 -4.10 -34.80 -14.58
C VAL A 266 -5.59 -34.92 -14.29
N PRO A 267 -6.04 -35.83 -13.40
CA PRO A 267 -7.46 -36.00 -13.10
C PRO A 267 -8.11 -34.70 -12.61
N GLY A 268 -9.23 -34.33 -13.23
CA GLY A 268 -9.95 -33.08 -12.92
C GLY A 268 -9.46 -31.85 -13.67
N ARG A 269 -8.37 -31.94 -14.49
CA ARG A 269 -7.86 -30.87 -15.31
C ARG A 269 -8.16 -31.12 -16.79
N ASN A 270 -8.59 -30.08 -17.50
CA ASN A 270 -8.84 -30.16 -18.95
C ASN A 270 -7.54 -30.03 -19.75
N GLY A 271 -7.39 -30.89 -20.76
CA GLY A 271 -6.25 -30.90 -21.67
C GLY A 271 -5.01 -31.63 -21.12
N SER A 272 -4.00 -31.71 -21.95
CA SER A 272 -2.77 -32.42 -21.66
C SER A 272 -1.83 -31.63 -20.76
N TYR A 273 -0.99 -32.36 -20.03
CA TYR A 273 -0.02 -31.86 -19.07
C TYR A 273 1.40 -32.24 -19.49
N LEU A 274 2.31 -31.27 -19.58
CA LEU A 274 3.72 -31.48 -19.89
C LEU A 274 4.62 -31.42 -18.65
N GLY A 275 4.25 -30.64 -17.62
CA GLY A 275 5.02 -30.48 -16.38
C GLY A 275 6.12 -29.44 -16.50
N ILE A 276 5.82 -28.30 -17.12
CA ILE A 276 6.71 -27.14 -17.22
C ILE A 276 6.08 -25.93 -16.55
N GLY A 277 6.92 -25.10 -15.95
CA GLY A 277 6.61 -23.76 -15.48
C GLY A 277 7.43 -22.73 -16.24
N ASP A 278 6.86 -21.53 -16.40
CA ASP A 278 7.49 -20.41 -17.09
C ASP A 278 8.68 -19.84 -16.30
N ALA A 279 9.59 -19.22 -17.03
CA ALA A 279 10.61 -18.38 -16.44
C ALA A 279 10.16 -16.94 -16.50
N VAL A 280 10.10 -16.29 -15.34
CA VAL A 280 9.92 -14.85 -15.31
C VAL A 280 11.26 -14.17 -15.60
N ILE A 281 11.30 -13.41 -16.68
CA ILE A 281 12.48 -12.66 -17.10
C ILE A 281 12.28 -11.19 -16.73
N PHE A 282 13.23 -10.63 -15.98
CA PHE A 282 13.21 -9.20 -15.64
C PHE A 282 13.93 -8.39 -16.72
N THR A 283 13.19 -7.60 -17.48
CA THR A 283 13.71 -6.73 -18.53
C THR A 283 13.73 -5.27 -18.06
N ARG A 284 14.91 -4.65 -18.01
CA ARG A 284 15.06 -3.26 -17.66
C ARG A 284 14.71 -2.36 -18.84
N SER A 285 13.99 -1.28 -18.56
CA SER A 285 13.65 -0.26 -19.56
C SER A 285 14.71 0.82 -19.66
N ASN A 286 14.89 1.38 -20.86
CA ASN A 286 15.59 2.66 -20.97
C ASN A 286 14.75 3.80 -20.32
N PRO A 287 15.34 4.97 -20.01
CA PRO A 287 14.63 6.03 -19.29
C PRO A 287 13.33 6.49 -19.96
N ILE A 288 13.29 6.59 -21.29
CA ILE A 288 12.10 7.04 -22.04
C ILE A 288 10.99 5.99 -21.94
N ALA A 289 11.30 4.72 -22.17
CA ALA A 289 10.36 3.63 -22.03
C ALA A 289 9.88 3.47 -20.57
N ALA A 290 10.75 3.74 -19.59
CA ALA A 290 10.40 3.70 -18.18
C ALA A 290 9.36 4.76 -17.81
N VAL A 291 9.47 5.99 -18.34
CA VAL A 291 8.46 7.05 -18.12
C VAL A 291 7.12 6.65 -18.74
N ALA A 292 7.12 6.14 -19.97
CA ALA A 292 5.91 5.67 -20.63
C ALA A 292 5.24 4.51 -19.85
N PHE A 293 6.04 3.55 -19.40
CA PHE A 293 5.58 2.46 -18.53
C PHE A 293 5.02 3.00 -17.21
N ALA A 294 5.74 3.89 -16.52
CA ALA A 294 5.29 4.45 -15.26
C ALA A 294 3.97 5.20 -15.40
N GLY A 295 3.79 5.97 -16.48
CA GLY A 295 2.53 6.66 -16.78
C GLY A 295 1.37 5.69 -17.02
N SER A 296 1.59 4.64 -17.82
CA SER A 296 0.54 3.64 -18.10
C SER A 296 0.20 2.80 -16.87
N ALA A 297 1.19 2.33 -16.11
CA ALA A 297 1.00 1.56 -14.89
C ALA A 297 0.31 2.39 -13.80
N PHE A 298 0.71 3.65 -13.64
CA PHE A 298 0.04 4.58 -12.72
C PHE A 298 -1.45 4.72 -13.07
N GLY A 299 -1.78 4.95 -14.34
CA GLY A 299 -3.16 5.05 -14.80
C GLY A 299 -3.96 3.77 -14.56
N GLN A 300 -3.37 2.61 -14.82
CA GLN A 300 -4.01 1.30 -14.57
C GLN A 300 -4.28 1.06 -13.08
N VAL A 301 -3.31 1.35 -12.20
CA VAL A 301 -3.50 1.20 -10.74
C VAL A 301 -4.54 2.19 -10.24
N LEU A 302 -4.54 3.43 -10.73
CA LEU A 302 -5.53 4.43 -10.34
C LEU A 302 -6.96 4.02 -10.75
N THR A 303 -7.15 3.57 -11.99
CA THR A 303 -8.46 3.10 -12.47
C THR A 303 -8.88 1.82 -11.76
N GLY A 304 -7.96 0.88 -11.55
CA GLY A 304 -8.21 -0.34 -10.77
C GLY A 304 -8.61 -0.04 -9.31
N SER A 305 -7.98 0.95 -8.68
CA SER A 305 -8.34 1.42 -7.34
C SER A 305 -9.75 2.01 -7.29
N ALA A 306 -10.11 2.83 -8.29
CA ALA A 306 -11.46 3.38 -8.40
C ALA A 306 -12.51 2.28 -8.60
N GLU A 307 -12.23 1.29 -9.46
CA GLU A 307 -13.10 0.12 -9.65
C GLU A 307 -13.24 -0.72 -8.39
N ALA A 308 -12.15 -0.95 -7.65
CA ALA A 308 -12.18 -1.69 -6.39
C ALA A 308 -13.08 -1.01 -5.36
N VAL A 309 -12.97 0.32 -5.22
CA VAL A 309 -13.86 1.11 -4.34
C VAL A 309 -15.32 1.02 -4.80
N ALA A 310 -15.59 1.14 -6.11
CA ALA A 310 -16.94 1.05 -6.65
C ALA A 310 -17.56 -0.35 -6.47
N LYS A 311 -16.75 -1.41 -6.54
CA LYS A 311 -17.19 -2.81 -6.37
C LYS A 311 -17.19 -3.26 -4.91
N LEU A 312 -16.68 -2.45 -3.97
CA LEU A 312 -16.57 -2.79 -2.56
C LEU A 312 -17.91 -3.23 -1.93
N PRO A 313 -19.05 -2.55 -2.15
CA PRO A 313 -20.33 -3.00 -1.59
C PRO A 313 -20.73 -4.41 -2.04
N ALA A 314 -20.43 -4.78 -3.29
CA ALA A 314 -20.69 -6.11 -3.81
C ALA A 314 -19.72 -7.18 -3.27
N ALA A 315 -18.52 -6.78 -2.87
CA ALA A 315 -17.49 -7.68 -2.32
C ALA A 315 -17.70 -7.96 -0.81
N LEU A 316 -18.41 -7.09 -0.08
CA LEU A 316 -18.58 -7.22 1.38
C LEU A 316 -19.17 -8.59 1.84
N PRO A 317 -20.21 -9.16 1.17
CA PRO A 317 -20.75 -10.45 1.57
C PRO A 317 -19.75 -11.61 1.47
N ASP A 318 -18.79 -11.49 0.54
CA ASP A 318 -17.83 -12.55 0.21
C ASP A 318 -16.53 -12.47 1.03
N LEU A 319 -16.38 -11.48 1.91
CA LEU A 319 -15.16 -11.31 2.73
C LEU A 319 -14.86 -12.52 3.62
N PHE A 320 -15.90 -13.21 4.07
CA PHE A 320 -15.80 -14.41 4.92
C PHE A 320 -16.16 -15.70 4.18
N ALA A 321 -16.28 -15.66 2.84
CA ALA A 321 -16.52 -16.85 2.03
C ALA A 321 -15.33 -17.83 2.13
N ARG A 322 -15.61 -19.15 2.14
CA ARG A 322 -14.57 -20.19 2.23
C ARG A 322 -13.52 -20.11 1.13
N ASP A 323 -13.94 -19.69 -0.07
CA ASP A 323 -13.09 -19.53 -1.27
C ASP A 323 -12.93 -18.04 -1.63
N ARG A 324 -12.67 -17.16 -0.64
CA ARG A 324 -12.53 -15.71 -0.84
C ARG A 324 -11.62 -15.36 -2.02
N ALA A 325 -10.53 -16.10 -2.21
CA ALA A 325 -9.59 -15.89 -3.33
C ALA A 325 -10.23 -16.05 -4.73
N LYS A 326 -11.40 -16.69 -4.84
CA LYS A 326 -12.14 -16.88 -6.10
C LYS A 326 -13.33 -15.92 -6.26
N THR A 327 -13.54 -15.02 -5.31
CA THR A 327 -14.66 -14.08 -5.29
C THR A 327 -14.17 -12.65 -5.58
N PRO A 328 -15.07 -11.69 -5.83
CA PRO A 328 -14.72 -10.27 -5.92
C PRO A 328 -13.95 -9.72 -4.72
N ALA A 329 -14.09 -10.37 -3.54
CA ALA A 329 -13.40 -10.00 -2.31
C ALA A 329 -11.90 -10.36 -2.31
N ALA A 330 -11.40 -11.12 -3.28
CA ALA A 330 -9.97 -11.45 -3.42
C ALA A 330 -9.08 -10.20 -3.54
N ASN A 331 -9.57 -9.16 -4.20
CA ASN A 331 -8.83 -7.91 -4.46
C ASN A 331 -9.08 -6.84 -3.39
N VAL A 332 -9.78 -7.17 -2.31
CA VAL A 332 -10.09 -6.24 -1.22
C VAL A 332 -9.33 -6.68 0.01
N SER A 333 -8.40 -5.85 0.47
CA SER A 333 -7.54 -6.15 1.62
C SER A 333 -7.39 -4.92 2.51
N SER A 334 -7.17 -5.15 3.80
CA SER A 334 -6.80 -4.11 4.76
C SER A 334 -5.29 -3.87 4.74
N MET A 335 -4.83 -2.88 5.52
CA MET A 335 -3.40 -2.67 5.77
C MET A 335 -2.73 -3.87 6.44
N VAL A 336 -3.47 -4.67 7.23
CA VAL A 336 -2.97 -5.90 7.85
C VAL A 336 -2.76 -6.98 6.81
N GLY A 337 -3.73 -7.16 5.89
CA GLY A 337 -3.57 -8.10 4.78
C GLY A 337 -2.45 -7.69 3.82
N ALA A 338 -2.29 -6.40 3.53
CA ALA A 338 -1.16 -5.91 2.73
C ALA A 338 0.19 -6.17 3.43
N ALA A 339 0.27 -6.02 4.75
CA ALA A 339 1.45 -6.36 5.53
C ALA A 339 1.75 -7.87 5.51
N ASP A 340 0.71 -8.70 5.57
CA ASP A 340 0.82 -10.15 5.46
C ASP A 340 1.38 -10.56 4.08
N ILE A 341 0.83 -9.99 2.99
CA ILE A 341 1.33 -10.20 1.62
C ILE A 341 2.79 -9.77 1.50
N ALA A 342 3.18 -8.62 2.09
CA ALA A 342 4.57 -8.17 2.09
C ALA A 342 5.49 -9.14 2.87
N GLY A 343 5.01 -9.70 3.97
CA GLY A 343 5.68 -10.76 4.71
C GLY A 343 5.89 -12.00 3.86
N GLN A 344 4.86 -12.49 3.18
CA GLN A 344 4.91 -13.64 2.28
C GLN A 344 5.88 -13.39 1.11
N ALA A 345 5.87 -12.20 0.50
CA ALA A 345 6.77 -11.84 -0.59
C ALA A 345 8.25 -11.96 -0.22
N VAL A 346 8.62 -11.52 1.01
CA VAL A 346 10.01 -11.64 1.49
C VAL A 346 10.36 -13.07 1.91
N ALA A 347 9.39 -13.83 2.41
CA ALA A 347 9.59 -15.23 2.79
C ALA A 347 9.60 -16.19 1.58
N SER A 348 9.18 -15.73 0.40
CA SER A 348 9.12 -16.55 -0.82
C SER A 348 10.51 -16.93 -1.33
N SER A 349 10.62 -18.06 -2.03
CA SER A 349 11.87 -18.56 -2.62
C SER A 349 12.18 -18.00 -4.01
N GLY A 350 11.38 -17.06 -4.51
CA GLY A 350 11.46 -16.56 -5.90
C GLY A 350 12.70 -15.72 -6.24
N GLY A 351 13.57 -15.45 -5.27
CA GLY A 351 14.79 -14.65 -5.45
C GLY A 351 14.55 -13.14 -5.24
N TRP A 352 15.64 -12.40 -4.97
CA TRP A 352 15.58 -11.01 -4.54
C TRP A 352 14.83 -10.05 -5.47
N ARG A 353 14.88 -10.28 -6.79
CA ARG A 353 14.16 -9.43 -7.77
C ARG A 353 12.65 -9.52 -7.61
N TYR A 354 12.12 -10.73 -7.42
CA TYR A 354 10.70 -10.93 -7.12
C TYR A 354 10.31 -10.23 -5.83
N THR A 355 11.06 -10.51 -4.76
CA THR A 355 10.82 -9.91 -3.43
C THR A 355 10.76 -8.38 -3.51
N VAL A 356 11.74 -7.75 -4.17
CA VAL A 356 11.79 -6.29 -4.28
C VAL A 356 10.68 -5.78 -5.21
N SER A 357 10.39 -6.46 -6.32
CA SER A 357 9.29 -6.08 -7.21
C SER A 357 7.95 -6.10 -6.49
N ASP A 358 7.66 -7.16 -5.74
CA ASP A 358 6.39 -7.32 -5.03
C ASP A 358 6.24 -6.25 -3.95
N LEU A 359 7.28 -6.00 -3.15
CA LEU A 359 7.28 -4.93 -2.15
C LEU A 359 7.07 -3.55 -2.79
N LEU A 360 7.74 -3.26 -3.91
CA LEU A 360 7.55 -2.00 -4.62
C LEU A 360 6.13 -1.89 -5.17
N LEU A 361 5.58 -2.94 -5.79
CA LEU A 361 4.23 -2.94 -6.34
C LEU A 361 3.16 -2.73 -5.26
N ILE A 362 3.32 -3.36 -4.08
CA ILE A 362 2.45 -3.13 -2.92
C ILE A 362 2.52 -1.66 -2.49
N LEU A 363 3.73 -1.11 -2.31
CA LEU A 363 3.92 0.29 -1.91
C LEU A 363 3.39 1.28 -2.96
N ILE A 364 3.61 1.01 -4.25
CA ILE A 364 3.09 1.80 -5.36
C ILE A 364 1.56 1.83 -5.32
N SER A 365 0.94 0.65 -5.24
CA SER A 365 -0.52 0.51 -5.23
C SER A 365 -1.16 1.25 -4.06
N ILE A 366 -0.59 1.09 -2.87
CA ILE A 366 -1.09 1.78 -1.68
C ILE A 366 -0.91 3.29 -1.78
N ASN A 367 0.23 3.77 -2.29
CA ASN A 367 0.44 5.20 -2.45
C ASN A 367 -0.55 5.82 -3.44
N ILE A 368 -0.81 5.18 -4.58
CA ILE A 368 -1.81 5.65 -5.55
C ILE A 368 -3.20 5.64 -4.90
N PHE A 369 -3.55 4.58 -4.18
CA PHE A 369 -4.81 4.45 -3.48
C PHE A 369 -4.99 5.52 -2.40
N LEU A 370 -4.00 5.71 -1.51
CA LEU A 370 -4.04 6.72 -0.44
C LEU A 370 -4.14 8.14 -1.03
N GLY A 371 -3.35 8.43 -2.08
CA GLY A 371 -3.44 9.73 -2.75
C GLY A 371 -4.81 9.99 -3.36
N ALA A 372 -5.43 8.96 -3.98
CA ALA A 372 -6.76 9.06 -4.57
C ALA A 372 -7.85 9.21 -3.50
N VAL A 373 -7.81 8.40 -2.44
CA VAL A 373 -8.79 8.47 -1.34
C VAL A 373 -8.73 9.81 -0.61
N ASN A 374 -7.52 10.34 -0.37
CA ASN A 374 -7.37 11.65 0.27
C ASN A 374 -7.92 12.80 -0.57
N LEU A 375 -8.06 12.65 -1.89
CA LEU A 375 -8.70 13.64 -2.77
C LEU A 375 -10.23 13.49 -2.86
N LEU A 376 -10.83 12.47 -2.24
CA LEU A 376 -12.28 12.37 -2.22
C LEU A 376 -12.90 13.57 -1.49
N PRO A 377 -14.03 14.13 -1.99
CA PRO A 377 -14.67 15.30 -1.40
C PRO A 377 -15.42 14.96 -0.11
N LEU A 378 -14.76 14.28 0.81
CA LEU A 378 -15.29 13.77 2.08
C LEU A 378 -14.44 14.29 3.24
N LEU A 379 -15.03 15.01 4.17
CA LEU A 379 -14.36 15.31 5.44
C LEU A 379 -14.28 14.01 6.28
N PRO A 380 -13.17 13.74 6.95
CA PRO A 380 -12.02 14.63 7.27
C PRO A 380 -10.82 14.56 6.31
N MET A 381 -10.99 14.07 5.08
CA MET A 381 -9.92 14.00 4.08
C MET A 381 -9.56 15.38 3.51
N ASP A 382 -8.35 15.54 2.92
CA ASP A 382 -7.90 16.78 2.28
C ASP A 382 -8.83 17.23 1.16
N GLY A 383 -9.37 16.26 0.39
CA GLY A 383 -10.37 16.49 -0.67
C GLY A 383 -11.66 17.10 -0.13
N GLY A 384 -12.04 16.81 1.11
CA GLY A 384 -13.17 17.45 1.78
C GLY A 384 -12.91 18.92 2.04
N HIS A 385 -11.73 19.28 2.55
CA HIS A 385 -11.32 20.69 2.70
C HIS A 385 -11.20 21.39 1.36
N LEU A 386 -10.68 20.73 0.34
CA LEU A 386 -10.62 21.23 -1.03
C LEU A 386 -12.02 21.50 -1.59
N ALA A 387 -12.98 20.59 -1.39
CA ALA A 387 -14.37 20.77 -1.80
C ALA A 387 -15.03 21.98 -1.11
N VAL A 388 -14.74 22.22 0.17
CA VAL A 388 -15.21 23.41 0.90
C VAL A 388 -14.63 24.68 0.26
N ILE A 389 -13.35 24.71 -0.09
CA ILE A 389 -12.72 25.86 -0.76
C ILE A 389 -13.39 26.12 -2.11
N PHE A 390 -13.66 25.10 -2.92
CA PHE A 390 -14.38 25.24 -4.18
C PHE A 390 -15.82 25.76 -3.98
N TYR A 391 -16.54 25.22 -3.00
CA TYR A 391 -17.88 25.66 -2.66
C TYR A 391 -17.91 27.14 -2.24
N GLU A 392 -16.95 27.59 -1.41
CA GLU A 392 -16.77 29.00 -1.02
C GLU A 392 -16.61 29.88 -2.26
N ARG A 393 -15.78 29.48 -3.22
CA ARG A 393 -15.53 30.23 -4.45
C ARG A 393 -16.78 30.30 -5.35
N ILE A 394 -17.48 29.19 -5.52
CA ILE A 394 -18.73 29.17 -6.29
C ILE A 394 -19.77 30.07 -5.64
N ARG A 395 -19.92 29.99 -4.31
CA ARG A 395 -20.85 30.82 -3.55
C ARG A 395 -20.54 32.31 -3.68
N ALA A 396 -19.28 32.69 -3.54
CA ALA A 396 -18.81 34.06 -3.71
C ALA A 396 -19.05 34.57 -5.15
N TRP A 397 -18.80 33.74 -6.17
CA TRP A 397 -19.06 34.07 -7.57
C TRP A 397 -20.56 34.28 -7.83
N LEU A 398 -21.43 33.41 -7.35
CA LEU A 398 -22.88 33.55 -7.47
C LEU A 398 -23.42 34.78 -6.71
N ALA A 399 -22.85 35.12 -5.55
CA ALA A 399 -23.23 36.34 -4.82
C ALA A 399 -22.89 37.60 -5.63
N ARG A 400 -21.71 37.66 -6.25
CA ARG A 400 -21.31 38.77 -7.13
C ARG A 400 -22.23 38.94 -8.32
N LEU A 401 -22.62 37.81 -8.98
CA LEU A 401 -23.59 37.86 -10.10
C LEU A 401 -24.95 38.44 -9.68
N ARG A 402 -25.33 38.28 -8.41
CA ARG A 402 -26.58 38.77 -7.84
C ARG A 402 -26.46 40.15 -7.17
N GLY A 403 -25.29 40.82 -7.28
CA GLY A 403 -25.03 42.10 -6.64
C GLY A 403 -25.00 42.04 -5.11
N LYS A 404 -24.76 40.83 -4.53
CA LYS A 404 -24.70 40.63 -3.08
C LYS A 404 -23.25 40.62 -2.58
N PRO A 405 -22.99 41.02 -1.30
CA PRO A 405 -21.66 40.92 -0.71
C PRO A 405 -21.19 39.48 -0.65
N ASP A 406 -19.84 39.31 -0.57
CA ASP A 406 -19.23 37.99 -0.41
C ASP A 406 -19.73 37.32 0.89
N PRO A 407 -20.26 36.13 0.83
CA PRO A 407 -20.80 35.43 2.02
C PRO A 407 -19.70 34.90 2.97
N GLY A 408 -18.42 35.08 2.64
CA GLY A 408 -17.28 34.70 3.50
C GLY A 408 -17.03 33.18 3.56
N LEU A 409 -16.29 32.74 4.56
CA LEU A 409 -15.90 31.33 4.77
C LEU A 409 -17.09 30.48 5.23
N VAL A 410 -17.01 29.18 4.96
CA VAL A 410 -18.01 28.19 5.42
C VAL A 410 -17.77 27.89 6.90
N ASP A 411 -18.84 27.85 7.66
CA ASP A 411 -18.85 27.38 9.04
C ASP A 411 -18.75 25.85 9.05
N LEU A 412 -17.55 25.35 9.39
CA LEU A 412 -17.27 23.91 9.44
C LEU A 412 -17.95 23.20 10.61
N GLN A 413 -18.44 23.92 11.64
CA GLN A 413 -19.18 23.30 12.75
C GLN A 413 -20.42 22.56 12.24
N LYS A 414 -21.07 23.09 11.20
CA LYS A 414 -22.26 22.48 10.58
C LYS A 414 -21.93 21.18 9.83
N LEU A 415 -20.68 20.97 9.46
CA LEU A 415 -20.21 19.77 8.76
C LEU A 415 -19.65 18.70 9.71
N ILE A 416 -19.46 19.01 11.01
CA ILE A 416 -18.96 18.05 12.00
C ILE A 416 -19.77 16.74 12.03
N PRO A 417 -21.13 16.75 12.06
CA PRO A 417 -21.89 15.51 12.11
C PRO A 417 -21.64 14.61 10.89
N VAL A 418 -21.53 15.23 9.70
CA VAL A 418 -21.21 14.50 8.46
C VAL A 418 -19.80 13.91 8.52
N SER A 419 -18.82 14.70 8.97
CA SER A 419 -17.43 14.27 9.15
C SER A 419 -17.33 13.07 10.11
N VAL A 420 -18.02 13.15 11.26
CA VAL A 420 -18.05 12.06 12.24
C VAL A 420 -18.71 10.81 11.66
N GLY A 421 -19.80 10.95 10.91
CA GLY A 421 -20.48 9.84 10.25
C GLY A 421 -19.59 9.14 9.22
N VAL A 422 -18.91 9.91 8.36
CA VAL A 422 -17.95 9.38 7.38
C VAL A 422 -16.77 8.69 8.09
N PHE A 423 -16.22 9.31 9.12
CA PHE A 423 -15.11 8.74 9.88
C PHE A 423 -15.49 7.42 10.56
N ALA A 424 -16.67 7.36 11.18
CA ALA A 424 -17.19 6.13 11.80
C ALA A 424 -17.39 5.02 10.76
N LEU A 425 -17.91 5.36 9.56
CA LEU A 425 -18.05 4.41 8.45
C LEU A 425 -16.70 3.86 8.00
N LEU A 426 -15.70 4.73 7.82
CA LEU A 426 -14.35 4.32 7.39
C LEU A 426 -13.65 3.44 8.44
N ILE A 427 -13.79 3.78 9.73
CA ILE A 427 -13.28 2.94 10.82
C ILE A 427 -13.99 1.58 10.83
N GLY A 428 -15.33 1.57 10.74
CA GLY A 428 -16.11 0.33 10.72
C GLY A 428 -15.71 -0.58 9.56
N LEU A 429 -15.56 0.00 8.37
CA LEU A 429 -15.08 -0.71 7.19
C LEU A 429 -13.65 -1.23 7.39
N GLY A 430 -12.74 -0.41 7.92
CA GLY A 430 -11.36 -0.80 8.20
C GLY A 430 -11.28 -1.97 9.18
N VAL A 431 -12.08 -1.94 10.26
CA VAL A 431 -12.17 -3.04 11.24
C VAL A 431 -12.74 -4.31 10.60
N LEU A 432 -13.77 -4.18 9.76
CA LEU A 432 -14.36 -5.31 9.04
C LEU A 432 -13.35 -5.99 8.10
N LEU A 433 -12.63 -5.20 7.30
CA LEU A 433 -11.60 -5.70 6.39
C LEU A 433 -10.43 -6.32 7.16
N MET A 434 -10.01 -5.71 8.26
CA MET A 434 -8.96 -6.25 9.12
C MET A 434 -9.38 -7.60 9.73
N ALA A 435 -10.62 -7.71 10.20
CA ALA A 435 -11.15 -8.97 10.70
C ALA A 435 -11.18 -10.05 9.59
N ALA A 436 -11.60 -9.67 8.38
CA ALA A 436 -11.59 -10.59 7.25
C ALA A 436 -10.17 -11.09 6.92
N ASP A 437 -9.17 -10.20 6.92
CA ASP A 437 -7.78 -10.58 6.63
C ASP A 437 -7.13 -11.43 7.73
N ILE A 438 -7.54 -11.26 9.00
CA ILE A 438 -7.05 -12.08 10.12
C ILE A 438 -7.70 -13.48 10.12
N PHE A 439 -9.02 -13.56 9.89
CA PHE A 439 -9.77 -14.82 10.01
C PHE A 439 -9.86 -15.60 8.69
N ASN A 440 -9.71 -14.91 7.55
CA ASN A 440 -9.80 -15.51 6.22
C ASN A 440 -8.76 -14.83 5.26
N PRO A 441 -7.45 -15.00 5.54
CA PRO A 441 -6.40 -14.35 4.76
C PRO A 441 -6.38 -14.81 3.29
N VAL A 442 -6.03 -13.89 2.40
CA VAL A 442 -5.72 -14.22 1.00
C VAL A 442 -4.22 -14.51 0.91
N HIS A 443 -3.88 -15.69 0.44
CA HIS A 443 -2.47 -16.09 0.26
C HIS A 443 -2.03 -15.83 -1.17
N LEU A 444 -0.76 -15.42 -1.35
CA LEU A 444 -0.14 -15.39 -2.66
C LEU A 444 -0.12 -16.83 -3.21
N VAL A 445 -0.68 -17.03 -4.40
CA VAL A 445 -0.56 -18.30 -5.12
C VAL A 445 0.90 -18.39 -5.58
N GLN A 446 1.67 -19.29 -4.98
CA GLN A 446 3.05 -19.58 -5.35
C GLN A 446 3.11 -20.47 -6.58
#